data_736a302cbb8b2a2cf8fa580adf478976
#
_entry.id   736a302cbb8b2a2cf8fa580adf478976
#
_cell.length_a   1.000
_cell.length_b   1.000
_cell.length_c   1.000
_cell.angle_alpha   90.00
_cell.angle_beta   90.00
_cell.angle_gamma   90.00
#
_symmetry.space_group_name_H-M   'P 1'
#
loop_
_entity.id
_entity.type
_entity.pdbx_description
1 polymer ?
#
loop_
_entity_poly.entity_id
_entity_poly.type
_entity_poly.pdbx_seq_one_letter_code
_entity_poly.pdbx_strand_id
1 'polypeptide(L)' 'MSTLHHESILEDCLVEAEENFRISNKLTQKQLDELIVRSRGVRDEIESQAQRLFDDRCI' A
#
# COMPACT_ATOMS: atom_id res chain seq x y z
N MET A 1 12.79 -14.71 14.00
CA MET A 1 13.49 -14.03 12.89
C MET A 1 12.70 -14.06 11.59
N SER A 2 12.04 -15.16 11.29
CA SER A 2 11.21 -15.28 10.08
C SER A 2 10.02 -14.31 10.08
N THR A 3 9.50 -13.95 11.25
CA THR A 3 8.40 -12.99 11.36
C THR A 3 8.79 -11.60 10.89
N LEU A 4 10.02 -11.17 11.18
CA LEU A 4 10.53 -9.88 10.74
C LEU A 4 10.61 -9.80 9.22
N HIS A 5 10.96 -10.91 8.57
CA HIS A 5 11.04 -10.98 7.13
C HIS A 5 9.65 -10.79 6.49
N HIS A 6 8.62 -11.44 7.04
CA HIS A 6 7.25 -11.31 6.54
C HIS A 6 6.73 -9.89 6.72
N GLU A 7 7.01 -9.26 7.85
CA GLU A 7 6.61 -7.88 8.10
C GLU A 7 7.26 -6.93 7.11
N SER A 8 8.54 -7.14 6.81
CA SER A 8 9.27 -6.33 5.85
C SER A 8 8.66 -6.45 4.44
N ILE A 9 8.28 -7.65 4.03
CA ILE A 9 7.65 -7.87 2.73
C ILE A 9 6.29 -7.15 2.66
N LEU A 10 5.52 -7.23 3.73
CA LEU A 10 4.22 -6.56 3.80
C LEU A 10 4.37 -5.05 3.72
N GLU A 11 5.33 -4.48 4.42
CA GLU A 11 5.62 -3.05 4.35
C GLU A 11 6.01 -2.63 2.93
N ASP A 12 6.85 -3.40 2.28
CA ASP A 12 7.24 -3.13 0.89
C ASP A 12 6.03 -3.15 -0.03
N CYS A 13 5.12 -4.10 0.17
CA CYS A 13 3.89 -4.18 -0.61
C CYS A 13 2.99 -2.97 -0.37
N LEU A 14 2.91 -2.50 0.87
CA LEU A 14 2.14 -1.30 1.20
C LEU A 14 2.70 -0.06 0.52
N VAL A 15 4.01 0.12 0.57
CA VAL A 15 4.68 1.24 -0.08
C VAL A 15 4.46 1.20 -1.59
N GLU A 16 4.62 0.02 -2.19
CA GLU A 16 4.40 -0.15 -3.62
C GLU A 16 2.96 0.14 -4.02
N ALA A 17 2.00 -0.34 -3.24
CA ALA A 17 0.58 -0.09 -3.48
C ALA A 17 0.26 1.41 -3.38
N GLU A 18 0.82 2.09 -2.39
CA GLU A 18 0.66 3.54 -2.23
C GLU A 18 1.23 4.29 -3.44
N GLU A 19 2.43 3.94 -3.86
CA GLU A 19 3.05 4.57 -5.02
C GLU A 19 2.24 4.35 -6.28
N ASN A 20 1.78 3.13 -6.51
CA ASN A 20 0.97 2.80 -7.68
C ASN A 20 -0.33 3.61 -7.69
N PHE A 21 -0.97 3.72 -6.54
CA PHE A 21 -2.19 4.50 -6.39
C PHE A 21 -1.92 5.98 -6.67
N ARG A 22 -0.85 6.51 -6.08
CA ARG A 22 -0.47 7.91 -6.25
C ARG A 22 -0.18 8.25 -7.71
N ILE A 23 0.62 7.43 -8.37
CA ILE A 23 1.00 7.63 -9.76
C ILE A 23 -0.24 7.51 -10.67
N SER A 24 -1.05 6.49 -10.44
CA SER A 24 -2.25 6.24 -11.24
C SER A 24 -3.26 7.40 -11.18
N ASN A 25 -3.33 8.08 -10.04
CA ASN A 25 -4.23 9.21 -9.84
C ASN A 25 -3.53 10.56 -10.01
N LYS A 26 -2.26 10.55 -10.36
CA LYS A 26 -1.46 11.77 -10.56
C LYS A 26 -1.45 12.67 -9.32
N LEU A 27 -1.26 12.06 -8.16
CA LEU A 27 -1.24 12.77 -6.88
C LEU A 27 0.19 12.99 -6.40
N THR A 28 0.38 14.07 -5.64
CA THR A 28 1.62 14.26 -4.88
C THR A 28 1.51 13.49 -3.57
N GLN A 29 2.63 13.27 -2.89
CA GLN A 29 2.63 12.58 -1.60
C GLN A 29 1.72 13.30 -0.59
N LYS A 30 1.76 14.62 -0.59
CA LYS A 30 0.92 15.43 0.30
C LYS A 30 -0.56 15.24 0.00
N GLN A 31 -0.91 15.22 -1.28
CA GLN A 31 -2.31 15.01 -1.71
C GLN A 31 -2.79 13.62 -1.31
N LEU A 32 -1.94 12.61 -1.45
CA LEU A 32 -2.29 11.25 -1.06
C LEU A 32 -2.52 11.16 0.45
N ASP A 33 -1.64 11.77 1.25
CA ASP A 33 -1.79 11.78 2.71
C ASP A 33 -3.10 12.43 3.11
N GLU A 34 -3.45 13.55 2.51
CA GLU A 34 -4.72 14.23 2.78
C GLU A 34 -5.91 13.36 2.40
N LEU A 35 -5.81 12.69 1.26
CA LEU A 35 -6.89 11.83 0.78
C LEU A 35 -7.11 10.64 1.70
N ILE A 36 -6.04 10.03 2.19
CA ILE A 36 -6.11 8.92 3.15
C ILE A 36 -6.80 9.36 4.44
N VAL A 37 -6.49 10.55 4.93
CA VAL A 37 -7.10 11.09 6.14
C VAL A 37 -8.58 11.37 5.93
N ARG A 38 -8.95 11.89 4.76
CA ARG A 38 -10.34 12.25 4.46
C ARG A 38 -11.21 11.05 4.10
N SER A 39 -10.66 10.08 3.43
CA SER A 39 -11.42 8.95 2.90
C SER A 39 -10.84 7.63 3.36
N ARG A 40 -11.56 6.92 4.21
CA ARG A 40 -11.15 5.61 4.70
C ARG A 40 -11.15 4.57 3.58
N GLY A 41 -12.01 4.74 2.59
CA GLY A 41 -12.08 3.82 1.46
C GLY A 41 -10.80 3.76 0.64
N VAL A 42 -10.09 4.89 0.54
CA VAL A 42 -8.80 4.94 -0.16
C VAL A 42 -7.77 4.06 0.53
N ARG A 43 -7.70 4.14 1.85
CA ARG A 43 -6.77 3.33 2.64
C ARG A 43 -7.09 1.84 2.49
N ASP A 44 -8.37 1.49 2.57
CA ASP A 44 -8.82 0.11 2.40
C ASP A 44 -8.43 -0.42 1.02
N GLU A 45 -8.57 0.39 -0.01
CA GLU A 45 -8.20 0.01 -1.36
C GLU A 45 -6.70 -0.24 -1.48
N ILE A 46 -5.88 0.64 -0.89
CA ILE A 46 -4.44 0.48 -0.89
C ILE A 46 -4.04 -0.79 -0.14
N GLU A 47 -4.66 -1.05 1.01
CA GLU A 47 -4.41 -2.26 1.78
C GLU A 47 -4.80 -3.52 1.02
N SER A 48 -5.92 -3.48 0.30
CA SER A 48 -6.36 -4.60 -0.55
C SER A 48 -5.35 -4.88 -1.66
N GLN A 49 -4.84 -3.85 -2.30
CA GLN A 49 -3.81 -4.01 -3.33
C GLN A 49 -2.52 -4.56 -2.73
N ALA A 50 -2.12 -4.05 -1.57
CA ALA A 50 -0.94 -4.54 -0.87
C ALA A 50 -1.09 -6.01 -0.50
N GLN A 51 -2.27 -6.42 -0.05
CA GLN A 51 -2.55 -7.82 0.29
C GLN A 51 -2.42 -8.72 -0.94
N ARG A 52 -2.90 -8.28 -2.09
CA ARG A 52 -2.76 -9.03 -3.34
C ARG A 52 -1.30 -9.19 -3.74
N LEU A 53 -0.51 -8.12 -3.62
CA LEU A 53 0.91 -8.17 -3.90
C LEU A 53 1.63 -9.11 -2.95
N PHE A 54 1.26 -9.07 -1.68
CA PHE A 54 1.82 -9.94 -0.67
C PHE A 54 1.51 -11.41 -0.97
N ASP A 55 0.25 -11.73 -1.29
CA ASP A 55 -0.16 -13.09 -1.62
C ASP A 55 0.59 -13.61 -2.86
N ASP A 56 0.76 -12.74 -3.83
CA ASP A 56 1.46 -13.09 -5.06
C ASP A 56 2.94 -13.39 -4.81
N ARG A 57 3.57 -12.65 -3.90
CA ARG A 57 4.99 -12.82 -3.56
C ARG A 57 5.25 -13.98 -2.61
N CYS A 58 4.25 -14.36 -1.82
CA CYS A 58 4.41 -15.40 -0.81
C CYS A 58 4.04 -16.81 -1.30
N ILE A 59 3.73 -16.96 -2.57
CA ILE A 59 3.40 -18.27 -3.15
C ILE A 59 4.69 -19.09 -3.47
#